data_130d666d2827f45117a172ebf93bf859
#
_entry.id   130d666d2827f45117a172ebf93bf859
#
_cell.length_a   1.000
_cell.length_b   1.000
_cell.length_c   1.000
_cell.angle_alpha   90.00
_cell.angle_beta   90.00
_cell.angle_gamma   90.00
#
_symmetry.space_group_name_H-M   'P 1'
#
loop_
_entity.id
_entity.type
_entity.pdbx_description
1 polymer ?
#
loop_
_entity_poly.entity_id
_entity_poly.type
_entity_poly.pdbx_seq_one_letter_code
_entity_poly.pdbx_strand_id
1 'polypeptide(L)'
;LKEKLIHQIETINKKLEKDEEIYQRYLDLYNLSSGKNEARVSLERYVLATYFEHMLLYANRIFKQLTQGRYQLIRKDEAEKGRKQQGLELDVFDQESGQLRGIKTLSGGESFKAALSLALGLSRMIQEYAGGIELNTLFIDEGFGSLDSQSLDQAMNCLMELHQDNKLIGIISHVS
;
A
#
# COMPACT_ATOMS: atom_id res chain seq x y z
N LEU A 1 43.65 43.28 -26.69
CA LEU A 1 43.70 41.87 -26.24
C LEU A 1 43.06 41.67 -24.86
N LYS A 2 43.39 42.51 -23.85
CA LYS A 2 42.84 42.41 -22.49
C LYS A 2 41.30 42.60 -22.43
N GLU A 3 40.77 43.57 -23.11
CA GLU A 3 39.30 43.86 -23.10
C GLU A 3 38.51 42.70 -23.71
N LYS A 4 39.00 42.05 -24.76
CA LYS A 4 38.36 40.91 -25.40
C LYS A 4 38.34 39.67 -24.48
N LEU A 5 39.38 39.46 -23.69
CA LEU A 5 39.46 38.42 -22.67
C LEU A 5 38.51 38.67 -21.49
N ILE A 6 38.42 39.93 -21.04
CA ILE A 6 37.49 40.30 -19.97
C ILE A 6 36.06 40.03 -20.40
N HIS A 7 35.66 40.50 -21.59
CA HIS A 7 34.32 40.23 -22.12
C HIS A 7 33.98 38.74 -22.29
N GLN A 8 34.98 37.92 -22.72
CA GLN A 8 34.80 36.49 -22.79
C GLN A 8 34.58 35.86 -21.39
N ILE A 9 35.35 36.29 -20.39
CA ILE A 9 35.21 35.83 -19.01
C ILE A 9 33.83 36.20 -18.45
N GLU A 10 33.36 37.43 -18.64
CA GLU A 10 32.05 37.85 -18.22
C GLU A 10 30.90 37.07 -18.87
N THR A 11 31.06 36.76 -20.17
CA THR A 11 30.08 35.96 -20.92
C THR A 11 30.02 34.52 -20.40
N ILE A 12 31.18 33.93 -20.12
CA ILE A 12 31.30 32.57 -19.55
C ILE A 12 30.69 32.56 -18.13
N ASN A 13 31.02 33.54 -17.30
CA ASN A 13 30.48 33.60 -15.95
C ASN A 13 28.96 33.71 -15.93
N LYS A 14 28.38 34.56 -16.79
CA LYS A 14 26.90 34.66 -16.91
C LYS A 14 26.25 33.35 -17.37
N LYS A 15 26.95 32.61 -18.24
CA LYS A 15 26.46 31.29 -18.66
C LYS A 15 26.57 30.28 -17.52
N LEU A 16 27.68 30.30 -16.80
CA LEU A 16 27.93 29.44 -15.66
C LEU A 16 26.84 29.64 -14.55
N GLU A 17 26.53 30.89 -14.22
CA GLU A 17 25.48 31.22 -13.25
C GLU A 17 24.11 30.63 -13.64
N LYS A 18 23.74 30.76 -14.94
CA LYS A 18 22.50 30.15 -15.43
C LYS A 18 22.49 28.62 -15.37
N ASP A 19 23.60 28.02 -15.79
CA ASP A 19 23.73 26.57 -15.78
C ASP A 19 23.74 26.03 -14.34
N GLU A 20 24.30 26.80 -13.40
CA GLU A 20 24.31 26.49 -11.97
C GLU A 20 22.93 26.57 -11.34
N GLU A 21 22.10 27.61 -11.67
CA GLU A 21 20.72 27.68 -11.24
C GLU A 21 19.90 26.48 -11.74
N ILE A 22 20.08 26.09 -12.99
CA ILE A 22 19.40 24.94 -13.59
C ILE A 22 19.82 23.65 -12.89
N TYR A 23 21.12 23.49 -12.65
CA TYR A 23 21.67 22.34 -11.95
C TYR A 23 21.11 22.21 -10.53
N GLN A 24 21.03 23.33 -9.79
CA GLN A 24 20.47 23.32 -8.43
C GLN A 24 19.01 22.88 -8.44
N ARG A 25 18.18 23.37 -9.37
CA ARG A 25 16.79 22.93 -9.51
C ARG A 25 16.66 21.43 -9.77
N TYR A 26 17.51 20.87 -10.65
CA TYR A 26 17.52 19.44 -10.90
C TYR A 26 18.02 18.62 -9.69
N LEU A 27 19.01 19.15 -8.99
CA LEU A 27 19.53 18.53 -7.77
C LEU A 27 18.48 18.51 -6.67
N ASP A 28 17.73 19.59 -6.48
CA ASP A 28 16.64 19.67 -5.51
C ASP A 28 15.53 18.67 -5.85
N LEU A 29 15.13 18.62 -7.13
CA LEU A 29 14.14 17.66 -7.60
C LEU A 29 14.62 16.21 -7.41
N TYR A 30 15.88 15.93 -7.72
CA TYR A 30 16.49 14.63 -7.47
C TYR A 30 16.50 14.27 -5.98
N ASN A 31 16.90 15.19 -5.13
CA ASN A 31 16.95 14.97 -3.69
C ASN A 31 15.53 14.72 -3.12
N LEU A 32 14.54 15.50 -3.58
CA LEU A 32 13.15 15.32 -3.20
C LEU A 32 12.62 13.94 -3.63
N SER A 33 12.82 13.58 -4.89
CA SER A 33 12.30 12.32 -5.45
C SER A 33 13.02 11.07 -4.94
N SER A 34 14.32 11.18 -4.65
CA SER A 34 15.14 10.05 -4.18
C SER A 34 15.05 9.80 -2.66
N GLY A 35 14.30 10.63 -1.93
CA GLY A 35 14.17 10.51 -0.47
C GLY A 35 15.33 11.13 0.32
N LYS A 36 16.18 11.94 -0.31
CA LYS A 36 17.18 12.79 0.34
C LYS A 36 16.55 14.11 0.83
N ASN A 37 15.35 14.01 1.39
CA ASN A 37 14.57 15.09 1.96
C ASN A 37 14.45 14.93 3.48
N GLU A 38 13.90 15.92 4.16
CA GLU A 38 13.71 15.90 5.62
C GLU A 38 12.88 14.69 6.11
N ALA A 39 11.84 14.32 5.34
CA ALA A 39 10.99 13.18 5.65
C ALA A 39 11.65 11.82 5.35
N ARG A 40 12.79 11.81 4.64
CA ARG A 40 13.50 10.58 4.19
C ARG A 40 12.63 9.61 3.42
N VAL A 41 11.61 10.11 2.72
CA VAL A 41 10.65 9.35 1.92
C VAL A 41 10.85 9.69 0.46
N SER A 42 11.05 8.68 -0.40
CA SER A 42 11.08 8.89 -1.85
C SER A 42 9.68 9.11 -2.41
N LEU A 43 9.59 9.75 -3.58
CA LEU A 43 8.31 9.96 -4.26
C LEU A 43 7.59 8.63 -4.55
N GLU A 44 8.33 7.61 -4.97
CA GLU A 44 7.79 6.26 -5.19
C GLU A 44 7.11 5.72 -3.92
N ARG A 45 7.79 5.82 -2.78
CA ARG A 45 7.24 5.34 -1.50
C ARG A 45 6.03 6.14 -1.05
N TYR A 46 6.07 7.45 -1.24
CA TYR A 46 4.93 8.30 -0.93
C TYR A 46 3.70 7.87 -1.72
N VAL A 47 3.87 7.65 -3.02
CA VAL A 47 2.79 7.20 -3.91
C VAL A 47 2.30 5.80 -3.49
N LEU A 48 3.21 4.84 -3.28
CA LEU A 48 2.85 3.49 -2.84
C LEU A 48 2.13 3.49 -1.48
N ALA A 49 2.59 4.29 -0.53
CA ALA A 49 1.95 4.41 0.78
C ALA A 49 0.52 4.95 0.66
N THR A 50 0.30 5.94 -0.20
CA THR A 50 -1.03 6.51 -0.44
C THR A 50 -1.99 5.47 -1.03
N TYR A 51 -1.57 4.71 -2.04
CA TYR A 51 -2.37 3.63 -2.61
C TYR A 51 -2.61 2.51 -1.58
N PHE A 52 -1.61 2.19 -0.79
CA PHE A 52 -1.74 1.17 0.25
C PHE A 52 -2.75 1.56 1.34
N GLU A 53 -2.77 2.82 1.75
CA GLU A 53 -3.77 3.32 2.69
C GLU A 53 -5.19 3.26 2.11
N HIS A 54 -5.36 3.60 0.83
CA HIS A 54 -6.65 3.44 0.15
C HIS A 54 -7.09 1.98 0.09
N MET A 55 -6.18 1.07 -0.24
CA MET A 55 -6.46 -0.38 -0.20
C MET A 55 -6.89 -0.82 1.20
N LEU A 56 -6.20 -0.36 2.24
CA LEU A 56 -6.53 -0.68 3.63
C LEU A 56 -7.91 -0.18 4.07
N LEU A 57 -8.38 0.94 3.53
CA LEU A 57 -9.75 1.41 3.82
C LEU A 57 -10.79 0.39 3.36
N TYR A 58 -10.64 -0.17 2.16
CA TYR A 58 -11.55 -1.21 1.65
C TYR A 58 -11.33 -2.53 2.37
N ALA A 59 -10.08 -2.95 2.56
CA ALA A 59 -9.75 -4.18 3.26
C ALA A 59 -10.31 -4.20 4.69
N ASN A 60 -10.22 -3.10 5.42
CA ASN A 60 -10.71 -3.01 6.79
C ASN A 60 -12.24 -3.11 6.91
N ARG A 61 -12.99 -2.68 5.90
CA ARG A 61 -14.45 -2.90 5.90
C ARG A 61 -14.77 -4.38 5.90
N ILE A 62 -14.10 -5.14 5.04
CA ILE A 62 -14.27 -6.59 4.90
C ILE A 62 -13.71 -7.31 6.12
N PHE A 63 -12.52 -6.94 6.57
CA PHE A 63 -11.88 -7.56 7.73
C PHE A 63 -12.68 -7.39 9.01
N LYS A 64 -13.26 -6.20 9.20
CA LYS A 64 -14.18 -5.93 10.31
C LYS A 64 -15.41 -6.81 10.25
N GLN A 65 -15.99 -7.04 9.06
CA GLN A 65 -17.13 -7.94 8.87
C GLN A 65 -16.75 -9.39 9.20
N LEU A 66 -15.63 -9.89 8.64
CA LEU A 66 -15.14 -11.25 8.85
C LEU A 66 -14.66 -11.54 10.28
N THR A 67 -14.33 -10.51 11.05
CA THR A 67 -13.83 -10.63 12.43
C THR A 67 -14.80 -10.08 13.47
N GLN A 68 -16.06 -9.78 13.06
CA GLN A 68 -17.10 -9.22 13.93
C GLN A 68 -16.66 -7.94 14.66
N GLY A 69 -15.83 -7.14 13.99
CA GLY A 69 -15.32 -5.88 14.51
C GLY A 69 -14.09 -5.99 15.40
N ARG A 70 -13.58 -7.21 15.64
CA ARG A 70 -12.46 -7.41 16.55
C ARG A 70 -11.16 -6.82 16.06
N TYR A 71 -10.82 -6.96 14.78
CA TYR A 71 -9.52 -6.58 14.25
C TYR A 71 -9.59 -5.45 13.23
N GLN A 72 -8.52 -4.65 13.21
CA GLN A 72 -8.28 -3.62 12.20
C GLN A 72 -6.83 -3.69 11.72
N LEU A 73 -6.63 -3.70 10.41
CA LEU A 73 -5.31 -3.61 9.78
C LEU A 73 -4.82 -2.16 9.82
N ILE A 74 -3.60 -1.96 10.28
CA ILE A 74 -2.98 -0.64 10.37
C ILE A 74 -1.62 -0.72 9.69
N ARG A 75 -1.31 0.27 8.86
CA ARG A 75 0.05 0.42 8.32
C ARG A 75 0.99 0.80 9.46
N LYS A 76 2.10 0.11 9.55
CA LYS A 76 3.11 0.41 10.56
C LYS A 76 3.83 1.70 10.22
N ASP A 77 3.77 2.67 11.12
CA ASP A 77 4.52 3.91 11.00
C ASP A 77 6.01 3.67 11.27
N GLU A 78 6.83 4.02 10.30
CA GLU A 78 8.28 3.77 10.30
C GLU A 78 9.09 4.76 11.17
N ALA A 79 8.45 5.78 11.72
CA ALA A 79 9.13 6.88 12.40
C ALA A 79 9.95 6.43 13.64
N GLU A 80 9.67 5.26 14.20
CA GLU A 80 10.28 4.85 15.48
C GLU A 80 11.61 4.10 15.40
N LYS A 81 12.08 3.61 14.25
CA LYS A 81 13.25 2.68 14.26
C LYS A 81 14.36 2.90 13.24
N GLY A 82 14.52 4.05 12.62
CA GLY A 82 15.75 4.37 11.86
C GLY A 82 16.15 3.37 10.75
N ARG A 83 15.30 2.41 10.39
CA ARG A 83 15.58 1.40 9.36
C ARG A 83 15.16 1.91 7.98
N LYS A 84 16.14 2.03 7.11
CA LYS A 84 15.95 2.21 5.67
C LYS A 84 15.09 1.05 5.11
N GLN A 85 14.01 1.40 4.39
CA GLN A 85 13.37 0.54 3.38
C GLN A 85 12.19 -0.37 3.79
N GLN A 86 11.35 -0.02 4.74
CA GLN A 86 10.10 -0.76 5.00
C GLN A 86 8.96 0.26 5.00
N GLY A 87 7.98 0.21 4.14
CA GLY A 87 6.87 1.18 4.03
C GLY A 87 5.52 0.53 3.84
N LEU A 88 5.50 -0.82 3.80
CA LEU A 88 4.31 -1.60 3.56
C LEU A 88 4.10 -2.68 4.64
N GLU A 89 4.74 -2.54 5.80
CA GLU A 89 4.50 -3.44 6.93
C GLU A 89 3.13 -3.16 7.55
N LEU A 90 2.49 -4.24 7.98
CA LEU A 90 1.18 -4.22 8.61
C LEU A 90 1.25 -4.67 10.06
N ASP A 91 0.55 -3.93 10.88
CA ASP A 91 0.16 -4.33 12.22
C ASP A 91 -1.36 -4.54 12.28
N VAL A 92 -1.81 -5.21 13.31
CA VAL A 92 -3.23 -5.44 13.60
C VAL A 92 -3.57 -4.84 14.94
N PHE A 93 -4.57 -4.00 14.97
CA PHE A 93 -5.15 -3.51 16.20
C PHE A 93 -6.27 -4.46 16.64
N ASP A 94 -6.15 -5.00 17.84
CA ASP A 94 -7.14 -5.86 18.48
C ASP A 94 -8.02 -4.99 19.37
N GLN A 95 -9.29 -4.83 18.98
CA GLN A 95 -10.26 -4.00 19.69
C GLN A 95 -10.62 -4.55 21.10
N GLU A 96 -10.53 -5.88 21.28
CA GLU A 96 -10.86 -6.50 22.56
C GLU A 96 -9.74 -6.26 23.59
N SER A 97 -8.47 -6.39 23.17
CA SER A 97 -7.33 -6.17 24.07
C SER A 97 -6.85 -4.72 24.10
N GLY A 98 -7.27 -3.89 23.12
CA GLY A 98 -6.78 -2.53 22.91
C GLY A 98 -5.30 -2.46 22.52
N GLN A 99 -4.73 -3.56 22.02
CA GLN A 99 -3.30 -3.66 21.70
C GLN A 99 -3.03 -3.70 20.21
N LEU A 100 -1.94 -3.04 19.82
CA LEU A 100 -1.35 -3.14 18.49
C LEU A 100 -0.33 -4.28 18.47
N ARG A 101 -0.43 -5.19 17.52
CA ARG A 101 0.48 -6.32 17.38
C ARG A 101 0.82 -6.61 15.91
N GLY A 102 1.96 -7.23 15.67
CA GLY A 102 2.38 -7.55 14.29
C GLY A 102 1.40 -8.53 13.63
N ILE A 103 1.12 -8.35 12.33
CA ILE A 103 0.21 -9.22 11.56
C ILE A 103 0.60 -10.71 11.62
N LYS A 104 1.88 -11.01 11.82
CA LYS A 104 2.40 -12.37 11.95
C LYS A 104 1.94 -13.12 13.22
N THR A 105 1.31 -12.41 14.16
CA THR A 105 0.79 -13.00 15.41
C THR A 105 -0.64 -13.51 15.25
N LEU A 106 -1.26 -13.30 14.11
CA LEU A 106 -2.58 -13.83 13.79
C LEU A 106 -2.55 -15.37 13.69
N SER A 107 -3.62 -16.01 14.15
CA SER A 107 -3.85 -17.43 13.92
C SER A 107 -4.04 -17.73 12.43
N GLY A 108 -4.03 -19.02 12.03
CA GLY A 108 -4.21 -19.40 10.63
C GLY A 108 -5.52 -18.87 10.03
N GLY A 109 -6.64 -19.03 10.75
CA GLY A 109 -7.94 -18.54 10.33
C GLY A 109 -8.01 -17.00 10.27
N GLU A 110 -7.44 -16.31 11.26
CA GLU A 110 -7.35 -14.84 11.26
C GLU A 110 -6.47 -14.32 10.12
N SER A 111 -5.34 -15.00 9.85
CA SER A 111 -4.45 -14.67 8.74
C SER A 111 -5.13 -14.85 7.39
N PHE A 112 -5.92 -15.92 7.21
CA PHE A 112 -6.71 -16.11 6.00
C PHE A 112 -7.74 -14.99 5.81
N LYS A 113 -8.49 -14.63 6.85
CA LYS A 113 -9.45 -13.50 6.81
C LYS A 113 -8.75 -12.18 6.46
N ALA A 114 -7.57 -11.93 7.01
CA ALA A 114 -6.77 -10.74 6.69
C ALA A 114 -6.30 -10.76 5.23
N ALA A 115 -5.78 -11.89 4.74
CA ALA A 115 -5.33 -12.04 3.36
C ALA A 115 -6.48 -11.87 2.35
N LEU A 116 -7.63 -12.48 2.62
CA LEU A 116 -8.84 -12.34 1.80
C LEU A 116 -9.29 -10.87 1.75
N SER A 117 -9.32 -10.21 2.91
CA SER A 117 -9.71 -8.80 3.01
C SER A 117 -8.77 -7.89 2.23
N LEU A 118 -7.46 -8.14 2.30
CA LEU A 118 -6.45 -7.39 1.54
C LEU A 118 -6.60 -7.61 0.03
N ALA A 119 -6.80 -8.85 -0.41
CA ALA A 119 -7.00 -9.17 -1.83
C ALA A 119 -8.25 -8.46 -2.40
N LEU A 120 -9.35 -8.49 -1.66
CA LEU A 120 -10.58 -7.83 -2.05
C LEU A 120 -10.47 -6.31 -2.01
N GLY A 121 -9.78 -5.77 -0.99
CA GLY A 121 -9.47 -4.35 -0.88
C GLY A 121 -8.63 -3.85 -2.03
N LEU A 122 -7.61 -4.61 -2.44
CA LEU A 122 -6.78 -4.32 -3.60
C LEU A 122 -7.59 -4.35 -4.90
N SER A 123 -8.42 -5.37 -5.08
CA SER A 123 -9.32 -5.48 -6.24
C SER A 123 -10.23 -4.25 -6.36
N ARG A 124 -10.82 -3.81 -5.26
CA ARG A 124 -11.69 -2.63 -5.25
C ARG A 124 -10.94 -1.34 -5.57
N MET A 125 -9.77 -1.16 -4.96
CA MET A 125 -8.93 0.00 -5.24
C MET A 125 -8.52 0.06 -6.71
N ILE A 126 -8.07 -1.05 -7.30
CA ILE A 126 -7.70 -1.09 -8.73
C ILE A 126 -8.88 -0.70 -9.62
N GLN A 127 -10.08 -1.21 -9.35
CA GLN A 127 -11.28 -0.86 -10.12
C GLN A 127 -11.58 0.64 -10.07
N GLU A 128 -11.39 1.27 -8.92
CA GLU A 128 -11.64 2.70 -8.75
C GLU A 128 -10.61 3.57 -9.50
N TYR A 129 -9.33 3.20 -9.44
CA TYR A 129 -8.26 3.99 -10.06
C TYR A 129 -8.03 3.68 -11.54
N ALA A 130 -8.37 2.48 -12.00
CA ALA A 130 -8.13 2.06 -13.37
C ALA A 130 -9.20 2.56 -14.38
N GLY A 131 -10.15 3.37 -13.93
CA GLY A 131 -11.06 4.11 -14.80
C GLY A 131 -11.94 3.23 -15.72
N GLY A 132 -12.36 2.05 -15.25
CA GLY A 132 -13.24 1.17 -16.00
C GLY A 132 -12.71 -0.26 -16.22
N ILE A 133 -11.59 -0.62 -15.65
CA ILE A 133 -11.18 -2.03 -15.58
C ILE A 133 -12.00 -2.70 -14.49
N GLU A 134 -12.94 -3.56 -14.91
CA GLU A 134 -13.71 -4.38 -14.00
C GLU A 134 -12.96 -5.69 -13.73
N LEU A 135 -12.56 -5.92 -12.49
CA LEU A 135 -12.06 -7.22 -12.03
C LEU A 135 -13.25 -8.08 -11.61
N ASN A 136 -13.85 -8.74 -12.59
CA ASN A 136 -15.08 -9.52 -12.39
C ASN A 136 -14.81 -10.97 -12.04
N THR A 137 -13.55 -11.39 -11.92
CA THR A 137 -13.19 -12.76 -11.62
C THR A 137 -12.17 -12.81 -10.48
N LEU A 138 -12.46 -13.62 -9.47
CA LEU A 138 -11.59 -13.89 -8.34
C LEU A 138 -11.41 -15.40 -8.19
N PHE A 139 -10.16 -15.86 -8.13
CA PHE A 139 -9.85 -17.24 -7.80
C PHE A 139 -9.19 -17.30 -6.43
N ILE A 140 -9.72 -18.17 -5.57
CA ILE A 140 -9.19 -18.43 -4.23
C ILE A 140 -8.73 -19.89 -4.24
N ASP A 141 -7.42 -20.07 -4.09
CA ASP A 141 -6.80 -21.38 -4.06
C ASP A 141 -6.42 -21.72 -2.61
N GLU A 142 -7.10 -22.70 -2.05
CA GLU A 142 -6.95 -23.15 -0.66
C GLU A 142 -7.24 -22.08 0.43
N GLY A 143 -6.82 -22.34 1.67
CA GLY A 143 -6.92 -21.41 2.80
C GLY A 143 -8.14 -21.66 3.71
N PHE A 144 -9.20 -22.28 3.20
CA PHE A 144 -10.41 -22.56 3.98
C PHE A 144 -10.22 -23.64 5.05
N GLY A 145 -9.25 -24.55 4.86
CA GLY A 145 -8.94 -25.62 5.81
C GLY A 145 -8.42 -25.16 7.18
N SER A 146 -8.02 -23.91 7.31
CA SER A 146 -7.59 -23.31 8.57
C SER A 146 -8.72 -22.63 9.36
N LEU A 147 -9.94 -22.61 8.79
CA LEU A 147 -11.10 -21.98 9.38
C LEU A 147 -11.92 -22.97 10.21
N ASP A 148 -12.44 -22.53 11.35
CA ASP A 148 -13.56 -23.19 12.01
C ASP A 148 -14.86 -23.00 11.19
N SER A 149 -15.89 -23.79 11.50
CA SER A 149 -17.17 -23.76 10.76
C SER A 149 -17.82 -22.38 10.75
N GLN A 150 -17.78 -21.64 11.86
CA GLN A 150 -18.36 -20.31 11.93
C GLN A 150 -17.57 -19.31 11.05
N SER A 151 -16.26 -19.37 11.07
CA SER A 151 -15.39 -18.54 10.24
C SER A 151 -15.54 -18.86 8.75
N LEU A 152 -15.75 -20.13 8.43
CA LEU A 152 -16.02 -20.59 7.06
C LEU A 152 -17.32 -20.00 6.55
N ASP A 153 -18.40 -20.10 7.33
CA ASP A 153 -19.71 -19.52 6.98
C ASP A 153 -19.62 -18.00 6.75
N GLN A 154 -18.88 -17.29 7.60
CA GLN A 154 -18.66 -15.86 7.45
C GLN A 154 -17.91 -15.51 6.16
N ALA A 155 -16.85 -16.27 5.85
CA ALA A 155 -16.10 -16.09 4.62
C ALA A 155 -16.97 -16.37 3.38
N MET A 156 -17.74 -17.44 3.39
CA MET A 156 -18.66 -17.80 2.31
C MET A 156 -19.75 -16.75 2.11
N ASN A 157 -20.34 -16.24 3.17
CA ASN A 157 -21.34 -15.15 3.08
C ASN A 157 -20.75 -13.89 2.47
N CYS A 158 -19.54 -13.50 2.89
CA CYS A 158 -18.82 -12.36 2.29
C CYS A 158 -18.56 -12.55 0.79
N LEU A 159 -18.17 -13.77 0.38
CA LEU A 159 -17.97 -14.09 -1.03
C LEU A 159 -19.28 -14.14 -1.84
N MET A 160 -20.37 -14.60 -1.23
CA MET A 160 -21.71 -14.57 -1.85
C MET A 160 -22.20 -13.14 -2.07
N GLU A 161 -21.98 -12.23 -1.14
CA GLU A 161 -22.30 -10.80 -1.31
C GLU A 161 -21.54 -10.21 -2.52
N LEU A 162 -20.26 -10.55 -2.69
CA LEU A 162 -19.48 -10.13 -3.84
C LEU A 162 -19.97 -10.74 -5.18
N HIS A 163 -20.52 -11.96 -5.14
CA HIS A 163 -21.11 -12.59 -6.32
C HIS A 163 -22.39 -11.85 -6.77
N GLN A 164 -23.15 -11.28 -5.87
CA GLN A 164 -24.32 -10.45 -6.19
C GLN A 164 -23.95 -9.17 -6.97
N ASP A 165 -22.70 -8.70 -6.85
CA ASP A 165 -22.13 -7.59 -7.64
C ASP A 165 -21.63 -8.02 -9.02
N ASN A 166 -22.15 -9.12 -9.60
CA ASN A 166 -21.75 -9.68 -10.91
C ASN A 166 -20.31 -10.20 -10.99
N LYS A 167 -19.72 -10.60 -9.87
CA LYS A 167 -18.36 -11.17 -9.84
C LYS A 167 -18.40 -12.70 -9.89
N LEU A 168 -17.57 -13.28 -10.76
CA LEU A 168 -17.33 -14.72 -10.79
C LEU A 168 -16.30 -15.08 -9.73
N ILE A 169 -16.67 -15.96 -8.80
CA ILE A 169 -15.76 -16.43 -7.77
C ILE A 169 -15.52 -17.92 -7.94
N GLY A 170 -14.28 -18.29 -8.23
CA GLY A 170 -13.82 -19.66 -8.28
C GLY A 170 -13.11 -20.01 -6.98
N ILE A 171 -13.49 -21.13 -6.36
CA ILE A 171 -12.87 -21.62 -5.11
C ILE A 171 -12.31 -23.01 -5.38
N ILE A 172 -11.04 -23.20 -5.06
CA ILE A 172 -10.37 -24.50 -5.03
C ILE A 172 -10.18 -24.84 -3.56
N SER A 173 -10.79 -25.94 -3.11
CA SER A 173 -10.71 -26.36 -1.71
C SER A 173 -10.65 -27.88 -1.61
N HIS A 174 -9.83 -28.36 -0.68
CA HIS A 174 -9.79 -29.76 -0.29
C HIS A 174 -10.65 -30.08 0.94
N VAL A 175 -11.39 -29.10 1.44
CA VAL A 175 -12.35 -29.26 2.54
C VAL A 175 -13.64 -29.81 1.97
N SER A 176 -14.02 -31.01 2.40
CA SER A 176 -15.28 -31.68 2.07
C SER A 176 -16.37 -31.32 3.07
#